data_105d3555c25cf3c31725cab9f9283bfd
#
_entry.id   105d3555c25cf3c31725cab9f9283bfd
#
_cell.length_a   1.000
_cell.length_b   1.000
_cell.length_c   1.000
_cell.angle_alpha   90.00
_cell.angle_beta   90.00
_cell.angle_gamma   90.00
#
_symmetry.space_group_name_H-M   'P 1'
#
loop_
_entity.id
_entity.type
_entity.pdbx_description
1 polymer ?
#
loop_
_entity_poly.entity_id
_entity_poly.type
_entity_poly.pdbx_seq_one_letter_code
_entity_poly.pdbx_strand_id
1 'polypeptide(L)'
;MTTKETVLKEITEKKAIAVIRAETAQEAIDISEACIEGGISIIEVTFTVPQATHVIETLTAKYKASNVVVGAGSVLDSETARIAMLSGAQFIVSPYLNEETARICNRYRIPYMPGVMTLKESVHALEEGVDILKLFPGDVYDMNIIKAIKGPLPHAQLMPTGGVTIDNVEQWLKAGACAVGLGSSLIKRSQKEDFSEIINRSRELCAKIEKYKVSQIL
;
A
#
# COMPACT_ATOMS: atom_id res chain seq x y z
N MET A 1 10.94 -17.38 5.35
CA MET A 1 10.94 -16.22 4.44
C MET A 1 9.54 -16.04 3.91
N THR A 2 9.00 -14.83 3.94
CA THR A 2 7.70 -14.51 3.36
C THR A 2 7.84 -14.55 1.84
N THR A 3 6.99 -15.30 1.13
CA THR A 3 7.05 -15.39 -0.33
C THR A 3 6.26 -14.24 -0.99
N LYS A 4 6.52 -13.96 -2.28
CA LYS A 4 5.76 -12.98 -3.07
C LYS A 4 4.25 -13.26 -2.99
N GLU A 5 3.88 -14.53 -3.14
CA GLU A 5 2.48 -14.99 -3.11
C GLU A 5 1.83 -14.74 -1.75
N THR A 6 2.56 -14.97 -0.65
CA THR A 6 2.06 -14.68 0.71
C THR A 6 1.82 -13.19 0.91
N VAL A 7 2.75 -12.32 0.45
CA VAL A 7 2.59 -10.86 0.57
C VAL A 7 1.39 -10.38 -0.24
N LEU A 8 1.24 -10.84 -1.48
CA LEU A 8 0.09 -10.47 -2.33
C LEU A 8 -1.23 -10.94 -1.72
N LYS A 9 -1.26 -12.14 -1.14
CA LYS A 9 -2.42 -12.68 -0.43
C LYS A 9 -2.79 -11.79 0.77
N GLU A 10 -1.82 -11.46 1.63
CA GLU A 10 -2.05 -10.58 2.79
C GLU A 10 -2.61 -9.22 2.34
N ILE A 11 -2.03 -8.60 1.30
CA ILE A 11 -2.51 -7.32 0.76
C ILE A 11 -3.98 -7.43 0.30
N THR A 12 -4.31 -8.46 -0.47
CA THR A 12 -5.65 -8.63 -1.02
C THR A 12 -6.69 -9.06 0.01
N GLU A 13 -6.30 -9.78 1.05
CA GLU A 13 -7.17 -10.18 2.16
C GLU A 13 -7.39 -9.04 3.15
N LYS A 14 -6.32 -8.30 3.53
CA LYS A 14 -6.43 -7.15 4.46
C LYS A 14 -7.03 -5.92 3.82
N LYS A 15 -6.87 -5.74 2.51
CA LYS A 15 -7.50 -4.69 1.69
C LYS A 15 -7.09 -3.25 2.03
N ALA A 16 -6.23 -3.01 3.01
CA ALA A 16 -5.75 -1.67 3.37
C ALA A 16 -4.24 -1.65 3.57
N ILE A 17 -3.60 -0.65 2.98
CA ILE A 17 -2.19 -0.31 3.18
C ILE A 17 -2.11 1.07 3.82
N ALA A 18 -1.44 1.18 4.97
CA ALA A 18 -1.12 2.47 5.56
C ALA A 18 0.13 3.06 4.87
N VAL A 19 -0.04 4.19 4.20
CA VAL A 19 1.05 4.91 3.52
C VAL A 19 1.64 5.94 4.48
N ILE A 20 2.84 5.67 4.96
CA ILE A 20 3.50 6.42 6.02
C ILE A 20 4.33 7.56 5.43
N ARG A 21 4.04 8.78 5.90
CA ARG A 21 4.82 10.00 5.66
C ARG A 21 5.06 10.66 7.01
N ALA A 22 6.27 11.12 7.25
CA ALA A 22 6.68 11.76 8.49
C ALA A 22 7.87 12.69 8.26
N GLU A 23 8.10 13.59 9.20
CA GLU A 23 9.25 14.52 9.18
C GLU A 23 10.52 13.89 9.72
N THR A 24 10.40 12.81 10.52
CA THR A 24 11.54 12.10 11.11
C THR A 24 11.34 10.58 11.04
N ALA A 25 12.44 9.83 11.15
CA ALA A 25 12.38 8.36 11.22
C ALA A 25 11.60 7.86 12.44
N GLN A 26 11.81 8.50 13.61
CA GLN A 26 11.10 8.09 14.83
C GLN A 26 9.59 8.31 14.69
N GLU A 27 9.18 9.46 14.17
CA GLU A 27 7.75 9.74 13.91
C GLU A 27 7.15 8.71 12.94
N ALA A 28 7.88 8.30 11.90
CA ALA A 28 7.42 7.27 10.98
C ALA A 28 7.22 5.91 11.67
N ILE A 29 8.12 5.55 12.60
CA ILE A 29 7.99 4.34 13.41
C ILE A 29 6.74 4.43 14.29
N ASP A 30 6.57 5.52 15.03
CA ASP A 30 5.46 5.71 15.96
C ASP A 30 4.09 5.71 15.23
N ILE A 31 3.99 6.38 14.08
CA ILE A 31 2.80 6.34 13.21
C ILE A 31 2.52 4.91 12.73
N SER A 32 3.55 4.20 12.29
CA SER A 32 3.40 2.82 11.82
C SER A 32 2.89 1.91 12.94
N GLU A 33 3.44 2.04 14.12
CA GLU A 33 3.03 1.28 15.31
C GLU A 33 1.59 1.59 15.72
N ALA A 34 1.18 2.88 15.67
CA ALA A 34 -0.19 3.26 15.92
C ALA A 34 -1.18 2.65 14.88
N CYS A 35 -0.80 2.61 13.61
CA CYS A 35 -1.59 1.93 12.58
C CYS A 35 -1.70 0.42 12.87
N ILE A 36 -0.60 -0.22 13.27
CA ILE A 36 -0.56 -1.65 13.61
C ILE A 36 -1.40 -1.94 14.85
N GLU A 37 -1.30 -1.14 15.90
CA GLU A 37 -2.14 -1.25 17.10
C GLU A 37 -3.62 -1.11 16.78
N GLY A 38 -3.96 -0.26 15.81
CA GLY A 38 -5.31 -0.10 15.29
C GLY A 38 -5.77 -1.24 14.37
N GLY A 39 -4.91 -2.23 14.05
CA GLY A 39 -5.27 -3.43 13.29
C GLY A 39 -4.82 -3.43 11.82
N ILE A 40 -4.16 -2.38 11.32
CA ILE A 40 -3.63 -2.36 9.96
C ILE A 40 -2.28 -3.08 9.95
N SER A 41 -2.18 -4.18 9.22
CA SER A 41 -0.97 -5.01 9.19
C SER A 41 -0.08 -4.80 7.96
N ILE A 42 -0.49 -3.96 7.00
CA ILE A 42 0.29 -3.67 5.79
C ILE A 42 0.75 -2.22 5.84
N ILE A 43 2.06 -2.02 5.92
CA ILE A 43 2.71 -0.72 6.13
C ILE A 43 3.60 -0.38 4.93
N GLU A 44 3.34 0.74 4.25
CA GLU A 44 4.17 1.32 3.19
C GLU A 44 4.97 2.49 3.76
N VAL A 45 6.25 2.32 4.02
CA VAL A 45 7.16 3.41 4.43
C VAL A 45 7.62 4.14 3.17
N THR A 46 7.26 5.42 3.01
CA THR A 46 7.67 6.17 1.82
C THR A 46 9.12 6.64 1.92
N PHE A 47 9.87 6.60 0.82
CA PHE A 47 11.26 7.11 0.75
C PHE A 47 11.35 8.64 0.84
N THR A 48 10.22 9.33 1.04
CA THR A 48 10.20 10.74 1.45
C THR A 48 10.44 10.92 2.94
N VAL A 49 10.37 9.85 3.73
CA VAL A 49 10.71 9.85 5.15
C VAL A 49 12.24 9.85 5.29
N PRO A 50 12.81 10.75 6.12
CA PRO A 50 14.24 10.70 6.42
C PRO A 50 14.64 9.34 7.00
N GLN A 51 15.76 8.76 6.52
CA GLN A 51 16.24 7.43 6.95
C GLN A 51 15.19 6.31 6.79
N ALA A 52 14.43 6.32 5.70
CA ALA A 52 13.40 5.31 5.42
C ALA A 52 13.91 3.86 5.53
N THR A 53 15.17 3.61 5.15
CA THR A 53 15.83 2.30 5.30
C THR A 53 15.87 1.84 6.75
N HIS A 54 16.28 2.74 7.67
CA HIS A 54 16.30 2.45 9.11
C HIS A 54 14.90 2.19 9.67
N VAL A 55 13.88 2.92 9.22
CA VAL A 55 12.47 2.69 9.61
C VAL A 55 12.02 1.29 9.17
N ILE A 56 12.31 0.90 7.92
CA ILE A 56 11.96 -0.42 7.38
C ILE A 56 12.67 -1.52 8.18
N GLU A 57 13.98 -1.40 8.43
CA GLU A 57 14.78 -2.34 9.22
C GLU A 57 14.20 -2.51 10.63
N THR A 58 13.88 -1.41 11.30
CA THR A 58 13.32 -1.41 12.67
C THR A 58 11.97 -2.13 12.71
N LEU A 59 11.04 -1.77 11.81
CA LEU A 59 9.72 -2.37 11.78
C LEU A 59 9.77 -3.85 11.39
N THR A 60 10.56 -4.22 10.38
CA THR A 60 10.68 -5.63 9.96
C THR A 60 11.33 -6.50 11.03
N ALA A 61 12.30 -5.99 11.78
CA ALA A 61 12.92 -6.70 12.90
C ALA A 61 11.92 -6.88 14.06
N LYS A 62 11.21 -5.80 14.44
CA LYS A 62 10.24 -5.80 15.54
C LYS A 62 9.07 -6.75 15.29
N TYR A 63 8.56 -6.77 14.08
CA TYR A 63 7.36 -7.53 13.70
C TYR A 63 7.65 -8.85 12.97
N LYS A 64 8.89 -9.34 13.00
CA LYS A 64 9.35 -10.55 12.29
C LYS A 64 8.50 -11.80 12.55
N ALA A 65 7.95 -11.93 13.76
CA ALA A 65 7.15 -13.08 14.18
C ALA A 65 5.63 -12.83 14.11
N SER A 66 5.21 -11.77 13.40
CA SER A 66 3.81 -11.38 13.25
C SER A 66 3.35 -11.43 11.79
N ASN A 67 2.08 -11.11 11.56
CA ASN A 67 1.51 -10.99 10.20
C ASN A 67 1.68 -9.57 9.61
N VAL A 68 2.50 -8.73 10.22
CA VAL A 68 2.78 -7.38 9.70
C VAL A 68 3.71 -7.49 8.49
N VAL A 69 3.30 -6.85 7.40
CA VAL A 69 4.06 -6.76 6.15
C VAL A 69 4.52 -5.33 5.96
N VAL A 70 5.82 -5.11 5.85
CA VAL A 70 6.42 -3.79 5.67
C VAL A 70 7.00 -3.69 4.26
N GLY A 71 6.63 -2.64 3.55
CA GLY A 71 7.15 -2.34 2.22
C GLY A 71 7.64 -0.90 2.09
N ALA A 72 8.19 -0.61 0.93
CA ALA A 72 8.72 0.71 0.58
C ALA A 72 7.86 1.40 -0.47
N GLY A 73 7.55 2.67 -0.24
CA GLY A 73 6.82 3.52 -1.17
C GLY A 73 7.61 4.72 -1.66
N SER A 74 7.09 5.40 -2.67
CA SER A 74 7.77 6.51 -3.36
C SER A 74 9.13 6.11 -3.93
N VAL A 75 9.28 4.84 -4.32
CA VAL A 75 10.47 4.30 -4.94
C VAL A 75 10.47 4.70 -6.42
N LEU A 76 11.48 5.42 -6.89
CA LEU A 76 11.50 6.00 -8.24
C LEU A 76 12.41 5.26 -9.23
N ASP A 77 13.30 4.39 -8.72
CA ASP A 77 14.32 3.70 -9.50
C ASP A 77 14.66 2.33 -8.93
N SER A 78 15.37 1.53 -9.72
CA SER A 78 15.79 0.17 -9.36
C SER A 78 16.82 0.14 -8.22
N GLU A 79 17.66 1.16 -8.11
CA GLU A 79 18.69 1.29 -7.08
C GLU A 79 18.03 1.48 -5.72
N THR A 80 17.07 2.40 -5.62
CA THR A 80 16.27 2.63 -4.41
C THR A 80 15.45 1.39 -4.07
N ALA A 81 14.86 0.70 -5.07
CA ALA A 81 14.16 -0.56 -4.85
C ALA A 81 15.08 -1.62 -4.24
N ARG A 82 16.31 -1.77 -4.77
CA ARG A 82 17.29 -2.73 -4.23
C ARG A 82 17.70 -2.40 -2.80
N ILE A 83 17.93 -1.13 -2.50
CA ILE A 83 18.25 -0.66 -1.14
C ILE A 83 17.09 -1.00 -0.18
N ALA A 84 15.85 -0.72 -0.59
CA ALA A 84 14.67 -1.05 0.21
C ALA A 84 14.55 -2.56 0.50
N MET A 85 14.80 -3.41 -0.50
CA MET A 85 14.81 -4.87 -0.33
C MET A 85 15.88 -5.33 0.65
N LEU A 86 17.09 -4.75 0.60
CA LEU A 86 18.18 -5.06 1.53
C LEU A 86 17.84 -4.65 2.96
N SER A 87 17.09 -3.57 3.13
CA SER A 87 16.56 -3.11 4.43
C SER A 87 15.37 -3.96 4.93
N GLY A 88 14.91 -4.94 4.15
CA GLY A 88 13.85 -5.86 4.56
C GLY A 88 12.46 -5.56 4.00
N ALA A 89 12.33 -4.60 3.06
CA ALA A 89 11.04 -4.35 2.41
C ALA A 89 10.52 -5.59 1.69
N GLN A 90 9.26 -5.93 1.95
CA GLN A 90 8.59 -7.13 1.43
C GLN A 90 7.74 -6.83 0.19
N PHE A 91 7.52 -5.57 -0.14
CA PHE A 91 6.92 -5.09 -1.39
C PHE A 91 7.44 -3.69 -1.73
N ILE A 92 7.34 -3.33 -3.00
CA ILE A 92 7.77 -2.02 -3.52
C ILE A 92 6.59 -1.32 -4.17
N VAL A 93 6.43 -0.03 -3.88
CA VAL A 93 5.41 0.84 -4.47
C VAL A 93 6.07 2.07 -5.07
N SER A 94 5.66 2.45 -6.26
CA SER A 94 6.12 3.67 -6.91
C SER A 94 4.95 4.53 -7.42
N PRO A 95 5.16 5.81 -7.68
CA PRO A 95 4.12 6.68 -8.22
C PRO A 95 3.89 6.48 -9.74
N TYR A 96 4.76 5.76 -10.42
CA TYR A 96 4.70 5.47 -11.86
C TYR A 96 5.40 4.14 -12.16
N LEU A 97 5.22 3.60 -13.36
CA LEU A 97 5.95 2.42 -13.81
C LEU A 97 7.40 2.78 -14.17
N ASN A 98 8.36 2.12 -13.54
CA ASN A 98 9.75 2.06 -13.96
C ASN A 98 10.10 0.60 -14.29
N GLU A 99 10.46 0.34 -15.56
CA GLU A 99 10.70 -1.02 -16.06
C GLU A 99 11.88 -1.71 -15.38
N GLU A 100 12.96 -0.97 -15.09
CA GLU A 100 14.13 -1.53 -14.37
C GLU A 100 13.75 -1.92 -12.94
N THR A 101 12.86 -1.15 -12.30
CA THR A 101 12.31 -1.52 -11.00
C THR A 101 11.43 -2.78 -11.11
N ALA A 102 10.61 -2.91 -12.16
CA ALA A 102 9.83 -4.13 -12.39
C ALA A 102 10.75 -5.34 -12.57
N ARG A 103 11.79 -5.21 -13.39
CA ARG A 103 12.78 -6.29 -13.65
C ARG A 103 13.51 -6.72 -12.38
N ILE A 104 13.96 -5.80 -11.54
CA ILE A 104 14.65 -6.15 -10.30
C ILE A 104 13.69 -6.77 -9.28
N CYS A 105 12.47 -6.27 -9.15
CA CYS A 105 11.44 -6.84 -8.29
C CYS A 105 11.08 -8.27 -8.72
N ASN A 106 10.91 -8.52 -10.02
CA ASN A 106 10.66 -9.87 -10.55
C ASN A 106 11.84 -10.81 -10.27
N ARG A 107 13.10 -10.36 -10.44
CA ARG A 107 14.31 -11.13 -10.15
C ARG A 107 14.37 -11.62 -8.71
N TYR A 108 14.01 -10.76 -7.76
CA TYR A 108 14.06 -11.07 -6.33
C TYR A 108 12.73 -11.58 -5.76
N ARG A 109 11.72 -11.77 -6.61
CA ARG A 109 10.39 -12.25 -6.21
C ARG A 109 9.75 -11.36 -5.16
N ILE A 110 9.85 -10.04 -5.33
CA ILE A 110 9.22 -9.02 -4.48
C ILE A 110 8.03 -8.42 -5.25
N PRO A 111 6.81 -8.31 -4.67
CA PRO A 111 5.69 -7.61 -5.31
C PRO A 111 6.06 -6.18 -5.66
N TYR A 112 5.71 -5.75 -6.89
CA TYR A 112 5.86 -4.37 -7.34
C TYR A 112 4.49 -3.79 -7.72
N MET A 113 4.18 -2.61 -7.18
CA MET A 113 2.92 -1.92 -7.35
C MET A 113 3.17 -0.51 -7.89
N PRO A 114 3.40 -0.34 -9.21
CA PRO A 114 3.61 0.95 -9.83
C PRO A 114 2.32 1.74 -9.98
N GLY A 115 2.45 3.07 -9.95
CA GLY A 115 1.39 4.00 -10.30
C GLY A 115 1.04 3.95 -11.77
N VAL A 116 -0.25 3.96 -12.08
CA VAL A 116 -0.82 4.07 -13.42
C VAL A 116 -1.98 5.06 -13.41
N MET A 117 -2.13 5.81 -14.50
CA MET A 117 -3.21 6.77 -14.69
C MET A 117 -4.12 6.42 -15.88
N THR A 118 -3.64 5.62 -16.82
CA THR A 118 -4.34 5.33 -18.08
C THR A 118 -4.42 3.84 -18.34
N LEU A 119 -5.35 3.43 -19.21
CA LEU A 119 -5.44 2.06 -19.68
C LEU A 119 -4.14 1.60 -20.37
N LYS A 120 -3.50 2.50 -21.16
CA LYS A 120 -2.22 2.20 -21.82
C LYS A 120 -1.12 1.87 -20.80
N GLU A 121 -0.99 2.67 -19.76
CA GLU A 121 -0.03 2.41 -18.67
C GLU A 121 -0.36 1.13 -17.91
N SER A 122 -1.65 0.85 -17.72
CA SER A 122 -2.10 -0.40 -17.09
C SER A 122 -1.69 -1.63 -17.89
N VAL A 123 -1.89 -1.61 -19.21
CA VAL A 123 -1.44 -2.69 -20.11
C VAL A 123 0.08 -2.86 -20.03
N HIS A 124 0.83 -1.76 -20.17
CA HIS A 124 2.29 -1.80 -20.13
C HIS A 124 2.81 -2.34 -18.78
N ALA A 125 2.23 -1.92 -17.67
CA ALA A 125 2.64 -2.45 -16.36
C ALA A 125 2.36 -3.96 -16.23
N LEU A 126 1.24 -4.44 -16.75
CA LEU A 126 0.93 -5.89 -16.75
C LEU A 126 1.90 -6.68 -17.64
N GLU A 127 2.32 -6.14 -18.80
CA GLU A 127 3.35 -6.74 -19.67
C GLU A 127 4.71 -6.87 -18.97
N GLU A 128 5.04 -5.92 -18.06
CA GLU A 128 6.24 -5.97 -17.23
C GLU A 128 6.10 -6.93 -16.01
N GLY A 129 5.00 -7.68 -15.91
CA GLY A 129 4.80 -8.69 -14.86
C GLY A 129 4.40 -8.14 -13.50
N VAL A 130 3.73 -6.98 -13.49
CA VAL A 130 3.18 -6.35 -12.28
C VAL A 130 1.93 -7.07 -11.82
N ASP A 131 1.81 -7.31 -10.51
CA ASP A 131 0.67 -8.04 -9.93
C ASP A 131 -0.49 -7.13 -9.53
N ILE A 132 -0.18 -5.94 -9.00
CA ILE A 132 -1.17 -4.95 -8.56
C ILE A 132 -0.82 -3.59 -9.16
N LEU A 133 -1.79 -2.93 -9.78
CA LEU A 133 -1.68 -1.61 -10.36
C LEU A 133 -2.17 -0.57 -9.35
N LYS A 134 -1.29 0.33 -8.92
CA LYS A 134 -1.67 1.47 -8.08
C LYS A 134 -2.33 2.53 -8.95
N LEU A 135 -3.62 2.81 -8.74
CA LEU A 135 -4.28 3.98 -9.33
C LEU A 135 -3.85 5.24 -8.57
N PHE A 136 -3.00 6.06 -9.18
CA PHE A 136 -2.40 7.23 -8.52
C PHE A 136 -2.17 8.39 -9.49
N PRO A 137 -2.51 9.63 -9.09
CA PRO A 137 -3.22 9.98 -7.86
C PRO A 137 -4.73 9.66 -7.94
N GLY A 138 -5.26 8.98 -6.92
CA GLY A 138 -6.63 8.47 -6.91
C GLY A 138 -7.72 9.54 -6.77
N ASP A 139 -7.36 10.70 -6.23
CA ASP A 139 -8.25 11.86 -6.04
C ASP A 139 -8.62 12.61 -7.33
N VAL A 140 -7.94 12.31 -8.44
CA VAL A 140 -8.29 12.86 -9.77
C VAL A 140 -9.32 12.01 -10.51
N TYR A 141 -9.75 10.88 -9.94
CA TYR A 141 -10.68 9.94 -10.57
C TYR A 141 -11.99 9.82 -9.83
N ASP A 142 -13.05 9.59 -10.60
CA ASP A 142 -14.26 8.95 -10.10
C ASP A 142 -14.02 7.43 -9.95
N MET A 143 -14.70 6.80 -9.00
CA MET A 143 -14.57 5.35 -8.73
C MET A 143 -14.93 4.47 -9.92
N ASN A 144 -15.68 5.00 -10.90
CA ASN A 144 -16.00 4.31 -12.15
C ASN A 144 -14.74 4.00 -12.99
N ILE A 145 -13.60 4.63 -12.74
CA ILE A 145 -12.32 4.30 -13.39
C ILE A 145 -11.97 2.82 -13.22
N ILE A 146 -12.28 2.22 -12.07
CA ILE A 146 -12.02 0.79 -11.81
C ILE A 146 -12.81 -0.08 -12.80
N LYS A 147 -14.09 0.22 -12.98
CA LYS A 147 -14.94 -0.51 -13.93
C LYS A 147 -14.49 -0.29 -15.37
N ALA A 148 -14.09 0.94 -15.70
CA ALA A 148 -13.60 1.28 -17.04
C ALA A 148 -12.31 0.53 -17.40
N ILE A 149 -11.37 0.38 -16.47
CA ILE A 149 -10.13 -0.39 -16.68
C ILE A 149 -10.45 -1.90 -16.71
N LYS A 150 -11.28 -2.39 -15.79
CA LYS A 150 -11.64 -3.82 -15.71
C LYS A 150 -12.50 -4.29 -16.87
N GLY A 151 -13.16 -3.41 -17.61
CA GLY A 151 -13.87 -3.78 -18.85
C GLY A 151 -12.98 -4.54 -19.82
N PRO A 152 -11.92 -3.95 -20.36
CA PRO A 152 -10.95 -4.64 -21.22
C PRO A 152 -9.95 -5.51 -20.46
N LEU A 153 -9.71 -5.29 -19.16
CA LEU A 153 -8.73 -6.01 -18.33
C LEU A 153 -9.39 -6.58 -17.06
N PRO A 154 -10.29 -7.58 -17.17
CA PRO A 154 -11.07 -8.08 -16.04
C PRO A 154 -10.23 -8.70 -14.93
N HIS A 155 -9.03 -9.18 -15.25
CA HIS A 155 -8.06 -9.77 -14.32
C HIS A 155 -7.20 -8.73 -13.59
N ALA A 156 -7.20 -7.44 -14.00
CA ALA A 156 -6.36 -6.43 -13.39
C ALA A 156 -6.70 -6.22 -11.91
N GLN A 157 -5.69 -6.28 -11.06
CA GLN A 157 -5.80 -5.97 -9.63
C GLN A 157 -5.48 -4.48 -9.44
N LEU A 158 -6.46 -3.69 -9.00
CA LEU A 158 -6.36 -2.24 -8.91
C LEU A 158 -6.39 -1.78 -7.45
N MET A 159 -5.46 -0.89 -7.09
CA MET A 159 -5.30 -0.34 -5.75
C MET A 159 -5.30 1.19 -5.80
N PRO A 160 -6.45 1.85 -5.63
CA PRO A 160 -6.50 3.30 -5.54
C PRO A 160 -5.72 3.82 -4.33
N THR A 161 -4.93 4.87 -4.56
CA THR A 161 -4.15 5.57 -3.54
C THR A 161 -4.20 7.08 -3.80
N GLY A 162 -4.44 7.87 -2.75
CA GLY A 162 -4.81 9.29 -2.88
C GLY A 162 -6.32 9.46 -2.89
N GLY A 163 -6.82 10.41 -2.10
CA GLY A 163 -8.26 10.65 -1.98
C GLY A 163 -9.08 9.53 -1.30
N VAL A 164 -8.43 8.42 -0.93
CA VAL A 164 -9.09 7.36 -0.17
C VAL A 164 -9.19 7.77 1.29
N THR A 165 -10.40 7.63 1.84
CA THR A 165 -10.73 7.95 3.22
C THR A 165 -11.49 6.80 3.88
N ILE A 166 -11.65 6.86 5.19
CA ILE A 166 -12.48 5.90 5.93
C ILE A 166 -13.94 5.94 5.44
N ASP A 167 -14.41 7.10 5.01
CA ASP A 167 -15.81 7.27 4.57
C ASP A 167 -16.09 6.70 3.18
N ASN A 168 -15.08 6.70 2.29
CA ASN A 168 -15.26 6.24 0.92
C ASN A 168 -14.63 4.86 0.62
N VAL A 169 -13.92 4.25 1.57
CA VAL A 169 -13.22 2.96 1.38
C VAL A 169 -14.14 1.86 0.85
N GLU A 170 -15.34 1.74 1.43
CA GLU A 170 -16.29 0.72 1.02
C GLU A 170 -16.77 0.89 -0.44
N GLN A 171 -16.88 2.12 -0.90
CA GLN A 171 -17.26 2.43 -2.28
C GLN A 171 -16.16 2.00 -3.27
N TRP A 172 -14.88 2.27 -2.94
CA TRP A 172 -13.74 1.80 -3.74
C TRP A 172 -13.69 0.27 -3.83
N LEU A 173 -13.91 -0.42 -2.71
CA LEU A 173 -13.94 -1.88 -2.68
C LEU A 173 -15.13 -2.43 -3.47
N LYS A 174 -16.31 -1.84 -3.36
CA LYS A 174 -17.51 -2.20 -4.17
C LYS A 174 -17.31 -1.94 -5.66
N ALA A 175 -16.53 -0.94 -6.03
CA ALA A 175 -16.17 -0.68 -7.43
C ALA A 175 -15.26 -1.77 -8.00
N GLY A 176 -14.61 -2.58 -7.16
CA GLY A 176 -13.75 -3.70 -7.54
C GLY A 176 -12.26 -3.50 -7.27
N ALA A 177 -11.89 -2.55 -6.40
CA ALA A 177 -10.52 -2.44 -5.90
C ALA A 177 -10.11 -3.70 -5.12
N CYS A 178 -8.91 -4.22 -5.37
CA CYS A 178 -8.38 -5.37 -4.61
C CYS A 178 -7.92 -4.97 -3.21
N ALA A 179 -7.38 -3.77 -3.08
CA ALA A 179 -6.95 -3.12 -1.85
C ALA A 179 -6.99 -1.59 -2.04
N VAL A 180 -6.73 -0.84 -0.98
CA VAL A 180 -6.65 0.64 -0.98
C VAL A 180 -5.41 1.11 -0.23
N GLY A 181 -4.81 2.23 -0.68
CA GLY A 181 -3.72 2.91 0.02
C GLY A 181 -4.23 4.18 0.70
N LEU A 182 -4.06 4.29 2.02
CA LEU A 182 -4.45 5.46 2.80
C LEU A 182 -3.22 6.16 3.38
N GLY A 183 -3.07 7.44 3.06
CA GLY A 183 -2.02 8.31 3.60
C GLY A 183 -2.60 9.33 4.58
N SER A 184 -2.63 10.61 4.18
CA SER A 184 -2.99 11.74 5.04
C SER A 184 -4.34 11.59 5.75
N SER A 185 -5.34 11.00 5.14
CA SER A 185 -6.66 10.75 5.77
C SER A 185 -6.58 9.84 7.00
N LEU A 186 -5.57 8.96 7.05
CA LEU A 186 -5.34 8.04 8.15
C LEU A 186 -4.40 8.62 9.21
N ILE A 187 -3.28 9.20 8.78
CA ILE A 187 -2.15 9.55 9.67
C ILE A 187 -2.18 11.00 10.19
N LYS A 188 -3.09 11.85 9.71
CA LYS A 188 -3.22 13.22 10.21
C LYS A 188 -3.57 13.23 11.69
N ARG A 189 -2.94 14.10 12.48
CA ARG A 189 -3.17 14.30 13.91
C ARG A 189 -3.43 15.76 14.20
N SER A 190 -4.24 16.02 15.22
CA SER A 190 -4.45 17.39 15.77
C SER A 190 -3.29 17.80 16.69
N GLN A 191 -2.73 16.84 17.44
CA GLN A 191 -1.55 17.02 18.29
C GLN A 191 -0.44 16.08 17.84
N LYS A 192 0.79 16.59 17.72
CA LYS A 192 1.91 15.86 17.11
C LYS A 192 2.30 14.62 17.90
N GLU A 193 2.19 14.64 19.22
CA GLU A 193 2.59 13.56 20.13
C GLU A 193 1.44 12.61 20.50
N ASP A 194 0.21 12.88 20.05
CA ASP A 194 -0.95 12.02 20.31
C ASP A 194 -1.25 11.13 19.11
N PHE A 195 -0.98 9.85 19.25
CA PHE A 195 -1.25 8.83 18.23
C PHE A 195 -2.62 8.16 18.37
N SER A 196 -3.40 8.49 19.41
CA SER A 196 -4.72 7.88 19.67
C SER A 196 -5.70 8.06 18.51
N GLU A 197 -5.64 9.20 17.81
CA GLU A 197 -6.46 9.46 16.64
C GLU A 197 -6.14 8.50 15.49
N ILE A 198 -4.86 8.15 15.29
CA ILE A 198 -4.43 7.19 14.26
C ILE A 198 -4.93 5.79 14.62
N ILE A 199 -4.76 5.38 15.89
CA ILE A 199 -5.21 4.08 16.38
C ILE A 199 -6.73 3.94 16.16
N ASN A 200 -7.51 4.96 16.55
CA ASN A 200 -8.96 4.93 16.42
C ASN A 200 -9.42 4.87 14.96
N ARG A 201 -8.82 5.68 14.08
CA ARG A 201 -9.12 5.66 12.64
C ARG A 201 -8.74 4.32 11.99
N SER A 202 -7.62 3.74 12.41
CA SER A 202 -7.19 2.42 11.93
C SER A 202 -8.19 1.33 12.35
N ARG A 203 -8.67 1.35 13.60
CA ARG A 203 -9.73 0.44 14.07
C ARG A 203 -11.03 0.60 13.29
N GLU A 204 -11.46 1.84 13.08
CA GLU A 204 -12.66 2.12 12.29
C GLU A 204 -12.54 1.63 10.85
N LEU A 205 -11.39 1.89 10.19
CA LEU A 205 -11.10 1.41 8.84
C LEU A 205 -11.18 -0.12 8.75
N CYS A 206 -10.50 -0.81 9.68
CA CYS A 206 -10.52 -2.27 9.72
C CYS A 206 -11.93 -2.81 9.93
N ALA A 207 -12.72 -2.22 10.84
CA ALA A 207 -14.10 -2.62 11.07
C ALA A 207 -14.99 -2.44 9.83
N LYS A 208 -14.85 -1.33 9.09
CA LYS A 208 -15.59 -1.11 7.83
C LYS A 208 -15.20 -2.14 6.75
N ILE A 209 -13.91 -2.46 6.63
CA ILE A 209 -13.43 -3.47 5.68
C ILE A 209 -13.96 -4.87 6.04
N GLU A 210 -13.93 -5.26 7.31
CA GLU A 210 -14.47 -6.55 7.73
C GLU A 210 -15.98 -6.65 7.48
N LYS A 211 -16.73 -5.58 7.76
CA LYS A 211 -18.16 -5.52 7.44
C LYS A 211 -18.43 -5.69 5.93
N TYR A 212 -17.60 -5.01 5.10
CA TYR A 212 -17.67 -5.17 3.65
C TYR A 212 -17.42 -6.62 3.23
N LYS A 213 -16.37 -7.29 3.75
CA LYS A 213 -16.05 -8.68 3.42
C LYS A 213 -17.21 -9.62 3.75
N VAL A 214 -17.81 -9.48 4.92
CA VAL A 214 -18.97 -10.29 5.33
C VAL A 214 -20.14 -10.10 4.36
N SER A 215 -20.38 -8.87 3.88
CA SER A 215 -21.46 -8.59 2.93
C SER A 215 -21.24 -9.17 1.53
N GLN A 216 -20.02 -9.64 1.18
CA GLN A 216 -19.71 -10.28 -0.09
C GLN A 216 -19.89 -11.81 -0.06
N ILE A 217 -20.08 -12.40 1.13
CA ILE A 217 -20.25 -13.85 1.32
C ILE A 217 -21.73 -14.23 1.36
N LEU A 218 -22.60 -13.27 1.69
CA LEU A 218 -24.07 -13.41 1.73
C LEU A 218 -24.69 -13.12 0.38
#